data_37ccb6294a0c99590af0e515ace6fce3
#
_entry.id   37ccb6294a0c99590af0e515ace6fce3
#
_cell.length_a   1.000
_cell.length_b   1.000
_cell.length_c   1.000
_cell.angle_alpha   90.00
_cell.angle_beta   90.00
_cell.angle_gamma   90.00
#
_symmetry.space_group_name_H-M   'P 1'
#
loop_
_entity.id
_entity.type
_entity.pdbx_description
1 polymer ?
#
loop_
_entity_poly.entity_id
_entity_poly.type
_entity_poly.pdbx_seq_one_letter_code
_entity_poly.pdbx_strand_id
1 'polypeptide(L)'
;STYVAAVAAGAKLFQLLGCPYDAMGATMATYCGQNAGAWKLDRLGQGVRSCTLLGLIYSIAAFGAMLVFAPQCAMLFLDPSEEQLALLVELTARYTVIQVSFYFPLALVNIVRFSIQGMGFSTFAILAGVLEMFARTGVATLLVPIFGYTAACLASPAAWLAADLFLLPASIFCISRLRKLYPSVPDNERTADPAPALLSDPAR
;
A
#
# COMPACT_ATOMS: atom_id res chain seq x y z
N SER A 1 19.32 -21.78 -3.80
CA SER A 1 20.35 -21.00 -3.06
C SER A 1 19.74 -20.47 -1.77
N THR A 2 20.51 -20.42 -0.71
CA THR A 2 20.14 -19.99 0.64
C THR A 2 19.46 -18.63 0.65
N TYR A 3 19.93 -17.68 -0.15
CA TYR A 3 19.31 -16.35 -0.30
C TYR A 3 17.86 -16.39 -0.82
N VAL A 4 17.58 -17.28 -1.77
CA VAL A 4 16.21 -17.42 -2.33
C VAL A 4 15.28 -18.01 -1.29
N ALA A 5 15.73 -19.00 -0.52
CA ALA A 5 14.95 -19.58 0.57
C ALA A 5 14.66 -18.54 1.67
N ALA A 6 15.66 -17.74 2.05
CA ALA A 6 15.50 -16.66 3.04
C ALA A 6 14.49 -15.60 2.58
N VAL A 7 14.55 -15.16 1.31
CA VAL A 7 13.56 -14.21 0.74
C VAL A 7 12.17 -14.83 0.70
N ALA A 8 12.04 -16.11 0.33
CA ALA A 8 10.75 -16.78 0.28
C ALA A 8 10.09 -16.90 1.65
N ALA A 9 10.86 -17.26 2.69
CA ALA A 9 10.38 -17.31 4.07
C ALA A 9 10.00 -15.91 4.58
N GLY A 10 10.86 -14.91 4.34
CA GLY A 10 10.59 -13.54 4.71
C GLY A 10 9.39 -12.93 3.98
N ALA A 11 9.14 -13.32 2.72
CA ALA A 11 7.96 -12.89 1.96
C ALA A 11 6.66 -13.43 2.58
N LYS A 12 6.65 -14.64 3.12
CA LYS A 12 5.47 -15.18 3.85
C LYS A 12 5.18 -14.38 5.12
N LEU A 13 6.23 -14.06 5.89
CA LEU A 13 6.13 -13.19 7.06
C LEU A 13 5.62 -11.80 6.69
N PHE A 14 6.19 -11.21 5.65
CA PHE A 14 5.76 -9.93 5.11
C PHE A 14 4.29 -9.94 4.72
N GLN A 15 3.82 -10.97 4.04
CA GLN A 15 2.42 -11.10 3.62
C GLN A 15 1.48 -11.21 4.82
N LEU A 16 1.84 -11.99 5.84
CA LEU A 16 1.06 -12.11 7.08
C LEU A 16 0.93 -10.76 7.80
N LEU A 17 2.04 -10.06 7.99
CA LEU A 17 2.07 -8.74 8.64
C LEU A 17 1.47 -7.64 7.76
N GLY A 18 1.36 -7.85 6.45
CA GLY A 18 0.78 -6.92 5.48
C GLY A 18 -0.75 -6.95 5.40
N CYS A 19 -1.41 -8.03 5.82
CA CYS A 19 -2.86 -8.19 5.74
C CYS A 19 -3.68 -6.99 6.27
N PRO A 20 -3.31 -6.33 7.38
CA PRO A 20 -4.05 -5.16 7.84
C PRO A 20 -4.06 -4.00 6.85
N TYR A 21 -3.02 -3.82 6.05
CA TYR A 21 -2.99 -2.76 5.03
C TYR A 21 -3.94 -3.05 3.86
N ASP A 22 -4.07 -4.32 3.47
CA ASP A 22 -5.05 -4.74 2.45
C ASP A 22 -6.48 -4.49 2.95
N ALA A 23 -6.74 -4.80 4.23
CA ALA A 23 -8.03 -4.51 4.87
C ALA A 23 -8.29 -2.99 4.95
N MET A 24 -7.29 -2.18 5.29
CA MET A 24 -7.39 -0.72 5.28
C MET A 24 -7.68 -0.20 3.87
N GLY A 25 -7.01 -0.74 2.86
CA GLY A 25 -7.27 -0.41 1.45
C GLY A 25 -8.70 -0.71 1.05
N ALA A 26 -9.18 -1.94 1.26
CA ALA A 26 -10.55 -2.34 0.94
C ALA A 26 -11.61 -1.48 1.65
N THR A 27 -11.37 -1.17 2.95
CA THR A 27 -12.21 -0.26 3.73
C THR A 27 -12.24 1.12 3.11
N MET A 28 -11.10 1.66 2.69
CA MET A 28 -11.02 2.98 2.09
C MET A 28 -11.67 3.05 0.71
N ALA A 29 -11.60 1.99 -0.10
CA ALA A 29 -12.34 1.91 -1.37
C ALA A 29 -13.85 2.07 -1.13
N THR A 30 -14.38 1.31 -0.19
CA THR A 30 -15.81 1.34 0.17
C THR A 30 -16.20 2.70 0.76
N TYR A 31 -15.42 3.19 1.73
CA TYR A 31 -15.67 4.46 2.39
C TYR A 31 -15.68 5.63 1.41
N CYS A 32 -14.65 5.71 0.56
CA CYS A 32 -14.53 6.78 -0.43
C CYS A 32 -15.61 6.68 -1.50
N GLY A 33 -15.95 5.48 -1.95
CA GLY A 33 -17.04 5.27 -2.91
C GLY A 33 -18.39 5.72 -2.38
N GLN A 34 -18.75 5.32 -1.16
CA GLN A 34 -20.01 5.71 -0.52
C GLN A 34 -20.08 7.23 -0.26
N ASN A 35 -19.01 7.84 0.26
CA ASN A 35 -19.02 9.27 0.54
C ASN A 35 -18.97 10.13 -0.74
N ALA A 36 -18.27 9.69 -1.78
CA ALA A 36 -18.28 10.35 -3.09
C ALA A 36 -19.67 10.26 -3.74
N GLY A 37 -20.29 9.08 -3.74
CA GLY A 37 -21.65 8.89 -4.27
C GLY A 37 -22.73 9.64 -3.48
N ALA A 38 -22.54 9.84 -2.18
CA ALA A 38 -23.44 10.62 -1.31
C ALA A 38 -23.09 12.11 -1.28
N TRP A 39 -22.19 12.60 -2.12
CA TRP A 39 -21.72 14.01 -2.21
C TRP A 39 -21.09 14.57 -0.93
N LYS A 40 -20.69 13.72 0.02
CA LYS A 40 -20.06 14.10 1.28
C LYS A 40 -18.55 14.23 1.14
N LEU A 41 -18.10 15.11 0.22
CA LEU A 41 -16.71 15.22 -0.21
C LEU A 41 -15.75 15.65 0.90
N ASP A 42 -16.24 16.35 1.92
CA ASP A 42 -15.40 16.76 3.08
C ASP A 42 -14.97 15.56 3.92
N ARG A 43 -15.75 14.48 3.93
CA ARG A 43 -15.42 13.24 4.63
C ARG A 43 -14.30 12.47 3.98
N LEU A 44 -14.07 12.61 2.67
CA LEU A 44 -13.03 11.89 1.94
C LEU A 44 -11.64 12.17 2.56
N GLY A 45 -11.30 13.45 2.71
CA GLY A 45 -10.02 13.83 3.31
C GLY A 45 -9.89 13.40 4.77
N GLN A 46 -10.97 13.48 5.54
CA GLN A 46 -10.98 13.04 6.95
C GLN A 46 -10.75 11.53 7.06
N GLY A 47 -11.44 10.72 6.23
CA GLY A 47 -11.27 9.27 6.22
C GLY A 47 -9.86 8.85 5.83
N VAL A 48 -9.30 9.44 4.78
CA VAL A 48 -7.90 9.18 4.35
C VAL A 48 -6.93 9.50 5.49
N ARG A 49 -7.07 10.66 6.13
CA ARG A 49 -6.18 11.07 7.26
C ARG A 49 -6.30 10.12 8.45
N SER A 50 -7.51 9.74 8.84
CA SER A 50 -7.74 8.82 9.97
C SER A 50 -7.17 7.43 9.68
N CYS A 51 -7.40 6.89 8.48
CA CYS A 51 -6.86 5.61 8.07
C CYS A 51 -5.33 5.64 7.98
N THR A 52 -4.75 6.74 7.45
CA THR A 52 -3.28 6.94 7.42
C THR A 52 -2.68 6.96 8.81
N LEU A 53 -3.34 7.60 9.78
CA LEU A 53 -2.87 7.60 11.17
C LEU A 53 -2.90 6.18 11.77
N LEU A 54 -3.96 5.41 11.53
CA LEU A 54 -4.03 4.00 11.95
C LEU A 54 -2.91 3.18 11.29
N GLY A 55 -2.66 3.37 10.00
CA GLY A 55 -1.57 2.73 9.27
C GLY A 55 -0.20 3.07 9.84
N LEU A 56 0.02 4.33 10.25
CA LEU A 56 1.25 4.77 10.88
C LEU A 56 1.45 4.09 12.26
N ILE A 57 0.41 4.07 13.09
CA ILE A 57 0.45 3.43 14.41
C ILE A 57 0.79 1.94 14.26
N TYR A 58 0.11 1.25 13.34
CA TYR A 58 0.39 -0.15 13.06
C TYR A 58 1.81 -0.37 12.53
N SER A 59 2.29 0.48 11.63
CA SER A 59 3.66 0.39 11.09
C SER A 59 4.72 0.52 12.18
N ILE A 60 4.55 1.44 13.12
CA ILE A 60 5.46 1.62 14.26
C ILE A 60 5.42 0.39 15.16
N ALA A 61 4.23 -0.12 15.48
CA ALA A 61 4.06 -1.31 16.32
C ALA A 61 4.68 -2.55 15.66
N ALA A 62 4.42 -2.78 14.37
CA ALA A 62 4.99 -3.89 13.61
C ALA A 62 6.51 -3.80 13.52
N PHE A 63 7.06 -2.60 13.28
CA PHE A 63 8.50 -2.39 13.25
C PHE A 63 9.15 -2.67 14.60
N GLY A 64 8.58 -2.13 15.69
CA GLY A 64 9.07 -2.39 17.05
C GLY A 64 9.01 -3.89 17.40
N ALA A 65 7.93 -4.58 17.05
CA ALA A 65 7.81 -6.03 17.26
C ALA A 65 8.87 -6.80 16.45
N MET A 66 9.11 -6.44 15.19
CA MET A 66 10.09 -7.13 14.35
C MET A 66 11.54 -6.83 14.73
N LEU A 67 11.85 -5.70 15.33
CA LEU A 67 13.20 -5.47 15.88
C LEU A 67 13.56 -6.48 16.99
N VAL A 68 12.57 -6.96 17.74
CA VAL A 68 12.77 -7.88 18.86
C VAL A 68 12.56 -9.34 18.45
N PHE A 69 11.53 -9.62 17.66
CA PHE A 69 11.05 -10.97 17.41
C PHE A 69 11.34 -11.51 16.00
N ALA A 70 12.03 -10.77 15.12
CA ALA A 70 12.27 -11.21 13.75
C ALA A 70 12.94 -12.59 13.63
N PRO A 71 13.99 -12.95 14.43
CA PRO A 71 14.57 -14.28 14.36
C PRO A 71 13.61 -15.39 14.77
N GLN A 72 12.82 -15.16 15.82
CA GLN A 72 11.82 -16.13 16.30
C GLN A 72 10.70 -16.32 15.27
N CYS A 73 10.24 -15.23 14.69
CA CYS A 73 9.24 -15.28 13.61
C CYS A 73 9.78 -15.96 12.36
N ALA A 74 11.06 -15.78 12.02
CA ALA A 74 11.70 -16.46 10.90
C ALA A 74 11.71 -17.98 11.07
N MET A 75 11.96 -18.46 12.28
CA MET A 75 11.96 -19.90 12.61
C MET A 75 10.60 -20.58 12.37
N LEU A 76 9.49 -19.83 12.39
CA LEU A 76 8.15 -20.41 12.12
C LEU A 76 7.97 -20.83 10.64
N PHE A 77 8.81 -20.33 9.75
CA PHE A 77 8.70 -20.55 8.31
C PHE A 77 9.90 -21.28 7.71
N LEU A 78 10.85 -21.68 8.54
CA LEU A 78 12.06 -22.41 8.14
C LEU A 78 12.03 -23.83 8.71
N ASP A 79 12.59 -24.78 7.95
CA ASP A 79 12.69 -26.16 8.41
C ASP A 79 13.91 -26.28 9.36
N PRO A 80 13.71 -26.84 10.58
CA PRO A 80 14.81 -27.04 11.53
C PRO A 80 15.95 -27.97 11.04
N SER A 81 15.68 -28.79 10.00
CA SER A 81 16.64 -29.73 9.43
C SER A 81 17.59 -29.14 8.41
N GLU A 82 17.44 -27.85 8.06
CA GLU A 82 18.30 -27.16 7.09
C GLU A 82 19.76 -27.05 7.59
N GLU A 83 20.71 -27.46 6.77
CA GLU A 83 22.16 -27.42 7.11
C GLU A 83 22.68 -26.02 7.46
N GLN A 84 22.04 -24.97 6.94
CA GLN A 84 22.42 -23.57 7.11
C GLN A 84 21.34 -22.76 7.86
N LEU A 85 20.63 -23.40 8.79
CA LEU A 85 19.51 -22.79 9.48
C LEU A 85 19.86 -21.44 10.14
N ALA A 86 20.99 -21.34 10.80
CA ALA A 86 21.42 -20.09 11.45
C ALA A 86 21.56 -18.92 10.46
N LEU A 87 22.17 -19.17 9.30
CA LEU A 87 22.31 -18.18 8.23
C LEU A 87 20.95 -17.84 7.61
N LEU A 88 20.09 -18.83 7.41
CA LEU A 88 18.73 -18.63 6.90
C LEU A 88 17.90 -17.76 7.82
N VAL A 89 17.95 -18.01 9.13
CA VAL A 89 17.27 -17.19 10.15
C VAL A 89 17.77 -15.75 10.12
N GLU A 90 19.07 -15.54 10.08
CA GLU A 90 19.68 -14.21 10.02
C GLU A 90 19.25 -13.44 8.76
N LEU A 91 19.35 -14.07 7.58
CA LEU A 91 18.96 -13.46 6.32
C LEU A 91 17.47 -13.16 6.26
N THR A 92 16.60 -14.10 6.72
CA THR A 92 15.16 -13.91 6.77
C THR A 92 14.78 -12.79 7.73
N ALA A 93 15.38 -12.75 8.91
CA ALA A 93 15.16 -11.68 9.88
C ALA A 93 15.59 -10.31 9.31
N ARG A 94 16.76 -10.24 8.68
CA ARG A 94 17.25 -9.03 8.03
C ARG A 94 16.31 -8.56 6.92
N TYR A 95 15.85 -9.47 6.06
CA TYR A 95 14.86 -9.16 5.02
C TYR A 95 13.59 -8.58 5.63
N THR A 96 13.03 -9.25 6.64
CA THR A 96 11.79 -8.84 7.29
C THR A 96 11.91 -7.47 7.95
N VAL A 97 12.98 -7.22 8.71
CA VAL A 97 13.20 -5.92 9.35
C VAL A 97 13.33 -4.79 8.31
N ILE A 98 14.05 -5.02 7.20
CA ILE A 98 14.15 -4.04 6.11
C ILE A 98 12.75 -3.77 5.51
N GLN A 99 11.97 -4.80 5.21
CA GLN A 99 10.63 -4.63 4.64
C GLN A 99 9.70 -3.87 5.60
N VAL A 100 9.69 -4.25 6.88
CA VAL A 100 8.81 -3.65 7.88
C VAL A 100 9.19 -2.19 8.19
N SER A 101 10.45 -1.81 8.05
CA SER A 101 10.87 -0.41 8.18
C SER A 101 10.25 0.52 7.13
N PHE A 102 9.78 -0.03 6.02
CA PHE A 102 9.05 0.70 4.96
C PHE A 102 7.53 0.41 4.95
N TYR A 103 6.98 -0.08 6.02
CA TYR A 103 5.54 -0.38 6.11
C TYR A 103 4.65 0.86 6.06
N PHE A 104 5.14 2.01 6.52
CA PHE A 104 4.36 3.24 6.38
C PHE A 104 4.17 3.67 4.92
N PRO A 105 5.19 3.69 4.03
CA PRO A 105 4.97 3.80 2.60
C PRO A 105 4.01 2.76 2.03
N LEU A 106 4.11 1.49 2.41
CA LEU A 106 3.15 0.46 1.98
C LEU A 106 1.71 0.79 2.40
N ALA A 107 1.52 1.28 3.64
CA ALA A 107 0.22 1.72 4.12
C ALA A 107 -0.35 2.85 3.24
N LEU A 108 0.47 3.85 2.91
CA LEU A 108 0.07 4.97 2.04
C LEU A 108 -0.32 4.49 0.65
N VAL A 109 0.50 3.63 0.01
CA VAL A 109 0.16 3.03 -1.29
C VAL A 109 -1.21 2.38 -1.24
N ASN A 110 -1.49 1.51 -0.25
CA ASN A 110 -2.78 0.82 -0.15
C ASN A 110 -3.92 1.80 0.12
N ILE A 111 -3.82 2.63 1.14
CA ILE A 111 -4.88 3.56 1.55
C ILE A 111 -5.21 4.53 0.40
N VAL A 112 -4.20 5.16 -0.19
CA VAL A 112 -4.41 6.20 -1.20
C VAL A 112 -4.86 5.62 -2.53
N ARG A 113 -4.25 4.52 -2.99
CA ARG A 113 -4.64 3.83 -4.23
C ARG A 113 -6.10 3.41 -4.19
N PHE A 114 -6.50 2.70 -3.15
CA PHE A 114 -7.88 2.23 -3.02
C PHE A 114 -8.87 3.36 -2.78
N SER A 115 -8.47 4.45 -2.11
CA SER A 115 -9.29 5.66 -2.01
C SER A 115 -9.57 6.28 -3.38
N ILE A 116 -8.53 6.44 -4.22
CA ILE A 116 -8.65 6.96 -5.59
C ILE A 116 -9.55 6.03 -6.43
N GLN A 117 -9.36 4.73 -6.31
CA GLN A 117 -10.17 3.74 -7.00
C GLN A 117 -11.64 3.80 -6.55
N GLY A 118 -11.90 3.90 -5.25
CA GLY A 118 -13.24 4.05 -4.69
C GLY A 118 -13.94 5.33 -5.15
N MET A 119 -13.20 6.41 -5.39
CA MET A 119 -13.72 7.65 -5.98
C MET A 119 -14.02 7.57 -7.49
N GLY A 120 -13.77 6.42 -8.14
CA GLY A 120 -14.03 6.21 -9.57
C GLY A 120 -12.86 6.53 -10.51
N PHE A 121 -11.69 6.88 -9.99
CA PHE A 121 -10.50 7.22 -10.78
C PHE A 121 -9.55 6.03 -10.94
N SER A 122 -10.05 4.86 -11.38
CA SER A 122 -9.29 3.61 -11.47
C SER A 122 -8.02 3.70 -12.34
N THR A 123 -8.01 4.58 -13.34
CA THR A 123 -6.84 4.78 -14.23
C THR A 123 -5.59 5.18 -13.43
N PHE A 124 -5.71 6.05 -12.42
CA PHE A 124 -4.56 6.43 -11.59
C PHE A 124 -4.07 5.27 -10.72
N ALA A 125 -4.99 4.40 -10.24
CA ALA A 125 -4.61 3.20 -9.51
C ALA A 125 -3.81 2.21 -10.37
N ILE A 126 -4.20 2.05 -11.66
CA ILE A 126 -3.48 1.22 -12.63
C ILE A 126 -2.09 1.81 -12.93
N LEU A 127 -2.01 3.12 -13.18
CA LEU A 127 -0.73 3.80 -13.45
C LEU A 127 0.25 3.65 -12.28
N ALA A 128 -0.23 3.75 -11.04
CA ALA A 128 0.60 3.51 -9.86
C ALA A 128 1.17 2.08 -9.84
N GLY A 129 0.38 1.07 -10.19
CA GLY A 129 0.84 -0.33 -10.31
C GLY A 129 1.91 -0.50 -11.40
N VAL A 130 1.76 0.18 -12.53
CA VAL A 130 2.77 0.21 -13.61
C VAL A 130 4.08 0.84 -13.12
N LEU A 131 4.01 1.96 -12.40
CA LEU A 131 5.19 2.60 -11.82
C LEU A 131 5.91 1.69 -10.80
N GLU A 132 5.15 0.99 -9.95
CA GLU A 132 5.75 -0.01 -9.04
C GLU A 132 6.48 -1.11 -9.78
N MET A 133 5.87 -1.62 -10.86
CA MET A 133 6.49 -2.66 -11.69
C MET A 133 7.82 -2.16 -12.27
N PHE A 134 7.85 -0.97 -12.84
CA PHE A 134 9.08 -0.38 -13.38
C PHE A 134 10.13 -0.12 -12.31
N ALA A 135 9.75 0.44 -11.16
CA ALA A 135 10.68 0.68 -10.06
C ALA A 135 11.28 -0.62 -9.53
N ARG A 136 10.46 -1.65 -9.32
CA ARG A 136 10.90 -2.98 -8.86
C ARG A 136 11.83 -3.65 -9.87
N THR A 137 11.46 -3.62 -11.16
CA THR A 137 12.28 -4.17 -12.24
C THR A 137 13.62 -3.41 -12.35
N GLY A 138 13.59 -2.08 -12.27
CA GLY A 138 14.79 -1.25 -12.30
C GLY A 138 15.76 -1.59 -11.16
N VAL A 139 15.27 -1.72 -9.92
CA VAL A 139 16.12 -2.15 -8.79
C VAL A 139 16.65 -3.56 -9.01
N ALA A 140 15.81 -4.49 -9.46
CA ALA A 140 16.21 -5.88 -9.67
C ALA A 140 17.28 -6.03 -10.74
N THR A 141 17.18 -5.28 -11.85
CA THR A 141 18.12 -5.39 -12.98
C THR A 141 19.39 -4.56 -12.81
N LEU A 142 19.29 -3.37 -12.21
CA LEU A 142 20.40 -2.42 -12.13
C LEU A 142 21.16 -2.50 -10.80
N LEU A 143 20.45 -2.69 -9.67
CA LEU A 143 21.06 -2.60 -8.35
C LEU A 143 21.40 -3.96 -7.74
N VAL A 144 20.61 -5.00 -8.00
CA VAL A 144 20.90 -6.34 -7.46
C VAL A 144 22.23 -6.91 -7.95
N PRO A 145 22.66 -6.76 -9.21
CA PRO A 145 23.98 -7.23 -9.64
C PRO A 145 25.15 -6.54 -8.92
N ILE A 146 24.96 -5.29 -8.43
CA ILE A 146 26.00 -4.49 -7.78
C ILE A 146 26.00 -4.70 -6.26
N PHE A 147 24.82 -4.62 -5.63
CA PHE A 147 24.66 -4.62 -4.16
C PHE A 147 24.10 -5.93 -3.60
N GLY A 148 23.83 -6.91 -4.46
CA GLY A 148 23.42 -8.25 -4.07
C GLY A 148 22.13 -8.28 -3.24
N TYR A 149 22.17 -9.04 -2.14
CA TYR A 149 21.01 -9.30 -1.29
C TYR A 149 20.35 -8.05 -0.72
N THR A 150 21.12 -7.05 -0.33
CA THR A 150 20.59 -5.80 0.25
C THR A 150 19.71 -5.06 -0.77
N ALA A 151 20.14 -5.01 -2.04
CA ALA A 151 19.33 -4.40 -3.10
C ALA A 151 18.05 -5.21 -3.38
N ALA A 152 18.14 -6.54 -3.33
CA ALA A 152 16.94 -7.39 -3.44
C ALA A 152 15.91 -7.11 -2.32
N CYS A 153 16.37 -6.88 -1.09
CA CYS A 153 15.52 -6.47 0.02
C CYS A 153 14.86 -5.10 -0.19
N LEU A 154 15.52 -4.18 -0.91
CA LEU A 154 15.02 -2.82 -1.14
C LEU A 154 14.14 -2.67 -2.39
N ALA A 155 13.99 -3.72 -3.19
CA ALA A 155 13.23 -3.66 -4.45
C ALA A 155 11.74 -3.29 -4.22
N SER A 156 11.08 -3.88 -3.23
CA SER A 156 9.70 -3.54 -2.88
C SER A 156 9.57 -2.17 -2.20
N PRO A 157 10.38 -1.82 -1.19
CA PRO A 157 10.40 -0.47 -0.63
C PRO A 157 10.57 0.65 -1.67
N ALA A 158 11.48 0.49 -2.61
CA ALA A 158 11.68 1.46 -3.68
C ALA A 158 10.43 1.60 -4.59
N ALA A 159 9.75 0.48 -4.87
CA ALA A 159 8.51 0.50 -5.64
C ALA A 159 7.38 1.25 -4.90
N TRP A 160 7.24 1.05 -3.58
CA TRP A 160 6.24 1.77 -2.78
C TRP A 160 6.50 3.27 -2.73
N LEU A 161 7.75 3.67 -2.53
CA LEU A 161 8.12 5.09 -2.55
C LEU A 161 7.84 5.73 -3.93
N ALA A 162 8.14 5.03 -5.02
CA ALA A 162 7.84 5.50 -6.37
C ALA A 162 6.33 5.64 -6.60
N ALA A 163 5.53 4.69 -6.10
CA ALA A 163 4.07 4.76 -6.18
C ALA A 163 3.51 5.91 -5.33
N ASP A 164 3.99 6.10 -4.11
CA ASP A 164 3.53 7.18 -3.22
C ASP A 164 3.82 8.57 -3.82
N LEU A 165 4.98 8.74 -4.44
CA LEU A 165 5.34 9.98 -5.10
C LEU A 165 4.34 10.37 -6.21
N PHE A 166 3.73 9.40 -6.84
CA PHE A 166 2.67 9.58 -7.83
C PHE A 166 1.28 9.67 -7.20
N LEU A 167 0.95 8.77 -6.26
CA LEU A 167 -0.40 8.62 -5.70
C LEU A 167 -0.80 9.82 -4.83
N LEU A 168 0.13 10.40 -4.05
CA LEU A 168 -0.19 11.52 -3.18
C LEU A 168 -0.68 12.75 -3.97
N PRO A 169 0.02 13.27 -4.98
CA PRO A 169 -0.51 14.36 -5.81
C PRO A 169 -1.76 13.94 -6.60
N ALA A 170 -1.83 12.69 -7.08
CA ALA A 170 -3.01 12.19 -7.80
C ALA A 170 -4.26 12.21 -6.90
N SER A 171 -4.14 11.86 -5.61
CA SER A 171 -5.26 11.89 -4.67
C SER A 171 -5.81 13.31 -4.45
N ILE A 172 -4.91 14.29 -4.30
CA ILE A 172 -5.27 15.70 -4.18
C ILE A 172 -5.99 16.18 -5.44
N PHE A 173 -5.48 15.80 -6.61
CA PHE A 173 -6.11 16.11 -7.90
C PHE A 173 -7.51 15.52 -8.01
N CYS A 174 -7.69 14.23 -7.68
CA CYS A 174 -8.98 13.53 -7.75
C CYS A 174 -10.02 14.18 -6.83
N ILE A 175 -9.67 14.46 -5.57
CA ILE A 175 -10.56 15.13 -4.62
C ILE A 175 -10.92 16.55 -5.11
N SER A 176 -9.94 17.30 -5.61
CA SER A 176 -10.15 18.63 -6.13
C SER A 176 -11.04 18.64 -7.37
N ARG A 177 -10.89 17.64 -8.24
CA ARG A 177 -11.72 17.46 -9.43
C ARG A 177 -13.17 17.14 -9.05
N LEU A 178 -13.38 16.26 -8.07
CA LEU A 178 -14.73 15.97 -7.56
C LEU A 178 -15.39 17.22 -6.98
N ARG A 179 -14.68 18.03 -6.19
CA ARG A 179 -15.20 19.29 -5.65
C ARG A 179 -15.56 20.31 -6.72
N LYS A 180 -14.86 20.34 -7.84
CA LYS A 180 -15.16 21.24 -8.98
C LYS A 180 -16.36 20.76 -9.79
N LEU A 181 -16.49 19.45 -9.98
CA LEU A 181 -17.62 18.86 -10.73
C LEU A 181 -18.93 18.97 -9.95
N TYR A 182 -18.84 18.99 -8.63
CA TYR A 182 -19.96 18.97 -7.72
C TYR A 182 -19.83 20.06 -6.66
N PRO A 183 -19.99 21.34 -7.06
CA PRO A 183 -20.07 22.43 -6.09
C PRO A 183 -21.19 22.13 -5.11
N SER A 184 -20.97 22.41 -3.83
CA SER A 184 -21.84 22.08 -2.70
C SER A 184 -23.33 22.32 -3.02
N VAL A 185 -24.06 21.24 -3.27
CA VAL A 185 -25.51 21.28 -3.37
C VAL A 185 -26.05 21.60 -1.97
N PRO A 186 -26.92 22.60 -1.80
CA PRO A 186 -27.54 22.92 -0.52
C PRO A 186 -28.24 21.69 0.07
N ASP A 187 -28.24 21.55 1.40
CA ASP A 187 -28.79 20.37 2.10
C ASP A 187 -30.23 20.04 1.76
N ASN A 188 -31.02 21.02 1.35
CA ASN A 188 -32.41 20.86 0.94
C ASN A 188 -32.62 20.19 -0.43
N GLU A 189 -31.58 20.11 -1.28
CA GLU A 189 -31.64 19.42 -2.57
C GLU A 189 -31.03 18.02 -2.54
N ARG A 190 -30.43 17.61 -1.41
CA ARG A 190 -29.74 16.32 -1.25
C ARG A 190 -30.69 15.11 -1.13
N THR A 191 -31.98 15.34 -1.06
CA THR A 191 -33.02 14.29 -0.91
C THR A 191 -33.62 13.83 -2.23
N ALA A 192 -33.34 14.49 -3.34
CA ALA A 192 -33.73 14.04 -4.67
C ALA A 192 -32.72 13.06 -5.24
N ASP A 193 -33.18 11.89 -5.62
CA ASP A 193 -32.45 10.71 -6.09
C ASP A 193 -31.26 11.04 -7.03
N PRO A 194 -30.00 10.72 -6.67
CA PRO A 194 -28.80 11.10 -7.47
C PRO A 194 -28.40 10.07 -8.53
N ALA A 195 -29.25 9.15 -8.92
CA ALA A 195 -28.85 7.92 -9.60
C ALA A 195 -28.98 7.83 -11.13
N PRO A 196 -28.82 8.82 -12.01
CA PRO A 196 -28.53 8.42 -13.38
C PRO A 196 -27.31 9.03 -14.09
N ALA A 197 -26.59 9.98 -13.51
CA ALA A 197 -25.62 10.76 -14.29
C ALA A 197 -24.21 10.16 -14.42
N LEU A 198 -23.83 9.20 -13.58
CA LEU A 198 -22.46 8.64 -13.58
C LEU A 198 -22.24 7.45 -14.53
N LEU A 199 -23.32 6.87 -15.06
CA LEU A 199 -23.22 5.66 -15.91
C LEU A 199 -23.42 5.94 -17.41
N SER A 200 -23.70 7.17 -17.82
CA SER A 200 -24.09 7.47 -19.19
C SER A 200 -23.01 8.15 -20.06
N ASP A 201 -21.84 8.45 -19.57
CA ASP A 201 -20.80 9.11 -20.39
C ASP A 201 -19.47 8.33 -20.37
N PRO A 202 -19.25 7.39 -21.32
CA PRO A 202 -18.00 6.64 -21.44
C PRO A 202 -16.82 7.44 -22.02
N ALA A 203 -16.99 8.75 -22.30
CA ALA A 203 -16.01 9.55 -23.06
C ALA A 203 -15.49 10.80 -22.31
N ARG A 204 -15.59 10.86 -20.97
CA ARG A 204 -15.05 12.01 -20.23
C ARG A 204 -14.02 11.64 -19.19
#